data_4ebd2c91703c6f254300b6e17a5f3ec9
#
_entry.id   4ebd2c91703c6f254300b6e17a5f3ec9
#
_cell.length_a   1.000
_cell.length_b   1.000
_cell.length_c   1.000
_cell.angle_alpha   90.00
_cell.angle_beta   90.00
_cell.angle_gamma   90.00
#
_symmetry.space_group_name_H-M   'P 1'
#
loop_
_entity.id
_entity.type
_entity.pdbx_description
1 polymer ?
#
loop_
_entity_poly.entity_id
_entity_poly.type
_entity_poly.pdbx_seq_one_letter_code
_entity_poly.pdbx_strand_id
1 'polypeptide(L)'
;MINLLSQKNYIIILYLFEKMKKLEDLILTYKDFPKKGIDFKDVLGIIQEPEVFKELILKMSNSKIIENCEAIISIDARGFIFGSAISLQASKPMVVARKPGKLPGDLIKQNYSLEYGESSLSLQKSILSKYDSFAVVDDLLATGGTANCVSNLLKNNGKEVLGLLTVVELTKLEGRS
;
A
#
# COMPACT_ATOMS: atom_id res chain seq x y z
N MET A 1 -4.93 -16.41 -16.02
CA MET A 1 -3.95 -15.68 -16.85
C MET A 1 -3.76 -14.32 -16.17
N ILE A 2 -2.61 -14.14 -15.54
CA ILE A 2 -2.28 -12.88 -14.80
C ILE A 2 -2.00 -11.84 -15.88
N ASN A 3 -2.86 -10.84 -16.00
CA ASN A 3 -2.59 -9.74 -16.91
C ASN A 3 -1.63 -8.76 -16.23
N LEU A 4 -0.34 -8.99 -16.47
CA LEU A 4 0.75 -8.09 -16.11
C LEU A 4 0.74 -6.93 -17.10
N LEU A 5 -0.06 -5.91 -16.87
CA LEU A 5 0.09 -4.65 -17.58
C LEU A 5 1.12 -3.78 -16.86
N SER A 6 2.36 -4.00 -17.26
CA SER A 6 3.51 -3.17 -16.97
C SER A 6 3.47 -1.93 -17.86
N GLN A 7 3.28 -0.75 -17.26
CA GLN A 7 3.96 0.47 -17.75
C GLN A 7 4.23 1.52 -16.66
N LYS A 8 3.80 1.30 -15.43
CA LYS A 8 4.29 2.05 -14.26
C LYS A 8 4.23 1.06 -13.10
N ASN A 9 5.30 0.50 -12.66
CA ASN A 9 5.58 -0.41 -11.55
C ASN A 9 4.54 -0.54 -10.40
N TYR A 10 3.25 -0.66 -10.73
CA TYR A 10 2.16 -0.87 -9.80
C TYR A 10 1.50 -2.20 -10.13
N ILE A 11 1.51 -3.15 -9.20
CA ILE A 11 0.69 -4.35 -9.31
C ILE A 11 -0.41 -4.25 -8.26
N ILE A 12 -1.62 -4.14 -8.73
CA ILE A 12 -2.80 -4.34 -7.93
C ILE A 12 -3.18 -5.80 -8.08
N ILE A 13 -3.12 -6.51 -6.97
CA ILE A 13 -3.59 -7.88 -6.95
C ILE A 13 -5.11 -7.84 -6.76
N LEU A 14 -5.79 -7.46 -7.82
CA LEU A 14 -7.19 -7.75 -8.06
C LEU A 14 -7.21 -8.81 -9.15
N TYR A 15 -7.66 -9.94 -8.83
CA TYR A 15 -7.92 -11.11 -9.67
C TYR A 15 -7.04 -12.32 -9.41
N LEU A 16 -7.69 -13.32 -8.95
CA LEU A 16 -7.80 -14.69 -9.45
C LEU A 16 -8.32 -15.63 -8.36
N PHE A 17 -9.64 -15.68 -8.17
CA PHE A 17 -10.24 -16.81 -7.46
C PHE A 17 -11.65 -17.11 -7.91
N GLU A 18 -11.95 -18.36 -8.25
CA GLU A 18 -13.32 -18.89 -8.20
C GLU A 18 -13.95 -18.86 -6.78
N LYS A 19 -13.13 -18.59 -5.75
CA LYS A 19 -13.55 -18.29 -4.36
C LYS A 19 -13.66 -16.80 -4.03
N MET A 20 -13.41 -15.91 -4.95
CA MET A 20 -13.33 -14.46 -4.70
C MET A 20 -14.67 -13.75 -4.49
N LYS A 21 -15.80 -14.40 -4.69
CA LYS A 21 -17.06 -13.86 -4.17
C LYS A 21 -16.98 -13.47 -2.68
N LYS A 22 -16.11 -14.17 -1.93
CA LYS A 22 -15.91 -13.88 -0.50
C LYS A 22 -15.12 -12.61 -0.21
N LEU A 23 -14.13 -12.23 -1.01
CA LEU A 23 -13.30 -11.03 -0.74
C LEU A 23 -14.09 -9.74 -1.01
N GLU A 24 -14.80 -9.69 -2.13
CA GLU A 24 -15.63 -8.54 -2.50
C GLU A 24 -16.77 -8.31 -1.49
N ASP A 25 -17.38 -9.40 -1.00
CA ASP A 25 -18.46 -9.35 0.00
C ASP A 25 -17.98 -8.80 1.36
N LEU A 26 -16.68 -8.91 1.64
CA LEU A 26 -16.07 -8.42 2.88
C LEU A 26 -15.63 -6.95 2.81
N ILE A 27 -15.70 -6.33 1.62
CA ILE A 27 -15.38 -4.92 1.42
C ILE A 27 -16.67 -4.10 1.49
N LEU A 28 -16.93 -3.52 2.64
CA LEU A 28 -18.13 -2.72 2.84
C LEU A 28 -17.98 -1.31 2.25
N THR A 29 -19.08 -0.75 1.77
CA THR A 29 -19.11 0.63 1.27
C THR A 29 -19.98 1.50 2.18
N TYR A 30 -19.36 2.53 2.75
CA TYR A 30 -20.06 3.55 3.53
C TYR A 30 -20.14 4.83 2.69
N LYS A 31 -21.37 5.21 2.33
CA LYS A 31 -21.63 6.44 1.58
C LYS A 31 -21.44 7.67 2.46
N ASP A 32 -20.97 8.76 1.86
CA ASP A 32 -20.83 10.06 2.53
C ASP A 32 -19.91 10.03 3.78
N PHE A 33 -18.89 9.19 3.82
CA PHE A 33 -17.93 9.09 4.93
C PHE A 33 -16.49 9.32 4.45
N PRO A 34 -15.65 10.09 5.18
CA PRO A 34 -15.97 10.93 6.35
C PRO A 34 -16.67 12.24 5.98
N LYS A 35 -16.90 12.49 4.69
CA LYS A 35 -17.56 13.69 4.16
C LYS A 35 -18.53 13.30 3.05
N LYS A 36 -19.57 14.14 2.83
CA LYS A 36 -20.53 13.98 1.76
C LYS A 36 -19.84 13.85 0.39
N GLY A 37 -20.27 12.89 -0.40
CA GLY A 37 -19.74 12.59 -1.73
C GLY A 37 -18.58 11.59 -1.76
N ILE A 38 -18.11 11.11 -0.61
CA ILE A 38 -17.06 10.08 -0.51
C ILE A 38 -17.67 8.72 -0.24
N ASP A 39 -17.46 7.76 -1.13
CA ASP A 39 -17.79 6.35 -0.94
C ASP A 39 -16.60 5.63 -0.31
N PHE A 40 -16.58 5.54 1.02
CA PHE A 40 -15.51 4.90 1.76
C PHE A 40 -15.56 3.39 1.63
N LYS A 41 -14.45 2.78 1.22
CA LYS A 41 -14.29 1.33 1.18
C LYS A 41 -13.62 0.84 2.45
N ASP A 42 -14.34 0.05 3.22
CA ASP A 42 -13.84 -0.59 4.42
C ASP A 42 -13.38 -2.01 4.11
N VAL A 43 -12.09 -2.24 4.27
CA VAL A 43 -11.43 -3.53 4.05
C VAL A 43 -11.24 -4.33 5.33
N LEU A 44 -11.67 -3.79 6.48
CA LEU A 44 -11.44 -4.42 7.77
C LEU A 44 -12.25 -5.71 7.95
N GLY A 45 -13.33 -5.89 7.20
CA GLY A 45 -14.04 -7.17 7.15
C GLY A 45 -13.15 -8.35 6.73
N ILE A 46 -12.13 -8.10 5.90
CA ILE A 46 -11.21 -9.15 5.42
C ILE A 46 -10.40 -9.75 6.56
N ILE A 47 -9.92 -8.92 7.50
CA ILE A 47 -9.10 -9.39 8.63
C ILE A 47 -9.92 -10.13 9.70
N GLN A 48 -11.26 -10.03 9.64
CA GLN A 48 -12.16 -10.77 10.52
C GLN A 48 -12.41 -12.21 10.03
N GLU A 49 -12.00 -12.53 8.80
CA GLU A 49 -12.11 -13.85 8.17
C GLU A 49 -10.70 -14.46 7.98
N PRO A 50 -10.18 -15.23 8.96
CA PRO A 50 -8.77 -15.64 8.99
C PRO A 50 -8.30 -16.39 7.74
N GLU A 51 -9.14 -17.26 7.15
CA GLU A 51 -8.78 -18.02 5.95
C GLU A 51 -8.69 -17.11 4.70
N VAL A 52 -9.60 -16.15 4.57
CA VAL A 52 -9.58 -15.18 3.46
C VAL A 52 -8.37 -14.24 3.59
N PHE A 53 -8.12 -13.75 4.80
CA PHE A 53 -6.96 -12.90 5.09
C PHE A 53 -5.64 -13.64 4.78
N LYS A 54 -5.50 -14.87 5.29
CA LYS A 54 -4.32 -15.71 5.03
C LYS A 54 -4.08 -15.92 3.52
N GLU A 55 -5.13 -16.24 2.77
CA GLU A 55 -5.05 -16.47 1.34
C GLU A 55 -4.64 -15.20 0.59
N LEU A 56 -5.20 -14.03 0.97
CA LEU A 56 -4.82 -12.73 0.43
C LEU A 56 -3.35 -12.43 0.70
N ILE A 57 -2.89 -12.60 1.94
CA ILE A 57 -1.49 -12.35 2.32
C ILE A 57 -0.54 -13.28 1.56
N LEU A 58 -0.85 -14.56 1.43
CA LEU A 58 -0.04 -15.50 0.64
C LEU A 58 0.12 -15.02 -0.81
N LYS A 59 -0.96 -14.55 -1.43
CA LYS A 59 -0.90 -14.02 -2.79
C LYS A 59 -0.06 -12.78 -2.91
N MET A 60 -0.29 -11.81 -2.03
CA MET A 60 0.48 -10.57 -2.04
C MET A 60 1.96 -10.85 -1.82
N SER A 61 2.29 -11.75 -0.89
CA SER A 61 3.68 -12.12 -0.55
C SER A 61 4.41 -12.83 -1.70
N ASN A 62 3.69 -13.59 -2.52
CA ASN A 62 4.25 -14.32 -3.66
C ASN A 62 4.31 -13.45 -4.94
N SER A 63 4.09 -12.16 -4.84
CA SER A 63 4.24 -11.26 -5.99
C SER A 63 5.71 -11.01 -6.31
N LYS A 64 6.03 -10.85 -7.60
CA LYS A 64 7.41 -10.51 -8.03
C LYS A 64 7.93 -9.22 -7.41
N ILE A 65 7.06 -8.28 -7.06
CA ILE A 65 7.46 -7.04 -6.38
C ILE A 65 8.00 -7.35 -4.99
N ILE A 66 7.31 -8.19 -4.22
CA ILE A 66 7.76 -8.59 -2.88
C ILE A 66 8.98 -9.51 -2.97
N GLU A 67 9.00 -10.44 -3.91
CA GLU A 67 10.14 -11.34 -4.12
C GLU A 67 11.44 -10.56 -4.34
N ASN A 68 11.40 -9.54 -5.20
CA ASN A 68 12.58 -8.80 -5.64
C ASN A 68 12.94 -7.60 -4.76
N CYS A 69 12.08 -7.09 -3.88
CA CYS A 69 12.42 -5.98 -3.01
C CYS A 69 13.34 -6.42 -1.85
N GLU A 70 14.14 -5.50 -1.36
CA GLU A 70 14.93 -5.69 -0.13
C GLU A 70 14.10 -5.41 1.12
N ALA A 71 13.18 -4.45 1.06
CA ALA A 71 12.30 -4.11 2.16
C ALA A 71 10.91 -3.65 1.68
N ILE A 72 9.93 -3.76 2.57
CA ILE A 72 8.55 -3.33 2.34
C ILE A 72 8.36 -1.99 3.05
N ILE A 73 7.78 -1.00 2.35
CA ILE A 73 7.28 0.22 2.99
C ILE A 73 5.77 0.13 3.11
N SER A 74 5.28 0.21 4.34
CA SER A 74 3.86 0.19 4.63
C SER A 74 3.35 1.57 5.06
N ILE A 75 2.19 1.99 4.54
CA ILE A 75 1.65 3.33 4.74
C ILE A 75 0.69 3.38 5.94
N ASP A 76 0.85 4.43 6.77
CA ASP A 76 -0.01 4.73 7.95
C ASP A 76 -1.46 5.05 7.52
N ALA A 77 -2.48 4.37 8.04
CA ALA A 77 -2.43 3.42 9.14
C ALA A 77 -2.88 2.00 8.71
N ARG A 78 -3.86 1.88 7.80
CA ARG A 78 -4.44 0.57 7.42
C ARG A 78 -3.48 -0.28 6.59
N GLY A 79 -2.58 0.35 5.84
CA GLY A 79 -1.50 -0.35 5.15
C GLY A 79 -0.64 -1.19 6.10
N PHE A 80 -0.49 -0.78 7.36
CA PHE A 80 0.31 -1.54 8.34
C PHE A 80 -0.23 -2.94 8.62
N ILE A 81 -1.54 -3.13 8.53
CA ILE A 81 -2.17 -4.43 8.75
C ILE A 81 -1.68 -5.43 7.69
N PHE A 82 -1.76 -5.03 6.44
CA PHE A 82 -1.35 -5.88 5.31
C PHE A 82 0.17 -5.95 5.19
N GLY A 83 0.86 -4.82 5.33
CA GLY A 83 2.32 -4.76 5.26
C GLY A 83 3.02 -5.61 6.31
N SER A 84 2.55 -5.62 7.56
CA SER A 84 3.10 -6.46 8.61
C SER A 84 2.90 -7.96 8.34
N ALA A 85 1.70 -8.33 7.88
CA ALA A 85 1.41 -9.71 7.54
C ALA A 85 2.22 -10.20 6.32
N ILE A 86 2.37 -9.36 5.28
CA ILE A 86 3.21 -9.67 4.12
C ILE A 86 4.68 -9.77 4.52
N SER A 87 5.18 -8.84 5.34
CA SER A 87 6.55 -8.84 5.86
C SER A 87 6.88 -10.14 6.58
N LEU A 88 6.01 -10.55 7.48
CA LEU A 88 6.16 -11.81 8.21
C LEU A 88 6.13 -13.02 7.26
N GLN A 89 5.16 -13.08 6.36
CA GLN A 89 4.96 -14.19 5.43
C GLN A 89 6.12 -14.31 4.43
N ALA A 90 6.63 -13.17 3.91
CA ALA A 90 7.72 -13.14 2.93
C ALA A 90 9.12 -13.11 3.58
N SER A 91 9.22 -13.04 4.91
CA SER A 91 10.48 -12.85 5.65
C SER A 91 11.27 -11.64 5.15
N LYS A 92 10.56 -10.53 4.87
CA LYS A 92 11.15 -9.27 4.40
C LYS A 92 11.06 -8.20 5.50
N PRO A 93 12.08 -7.34 5.65
CA PRO A 93 11.98 -6.19 6.56
C PRO A 93 10.82 -5.28 6.22
N MET A 94 10.16 -4.71 7.22
CA MET A 94 9.13 -3.70 7.04
C MET A 94 9.56 -2.34 7.59
N VAL A 95 9.30 -1.32 6.82
CA VAL A 95 9.50 0.09 7.12
C VAL A 95 8.15 0.78 7.14
N VAL A 96 7.97 1.75 8.03
CA VAL A 96 6.69 2.45 8.16
C VAL A 96 6.79 3.88 7.62
N ALA A 97 5.91 4.22 6.68
CA ALA A 97 5.69 5.59 6.23
C ALA A 97 4.58 6.21 7.07
N ARG A 98 4.88 7.27 7.81
CA ARG A 98 3.94 7.85 8.77
C ARG A 98 3.73 9.34 8.61
N LYS A 99 2.57 9.81 9.06
CA LYS A 99 2.26 11.24 9.15
C LYS A 99 3.21 11.95 10.13
N PRO A 100 3.40 13.28 10.01
CA PRO A 100 4.27 14.05 10.88
C PRO A 100 3.99 13.84 12.37
N GLY A 101 5.06 13.85 13.18
CA GLY A 101 4.95 13.68 14.62
C GLY A 101 4.72 12.24 15.11
N LYS A 102 4.71 11.25 14.18
CA LYS A 102 4.47 9.84 14.51
C LYS A 102 5.74 8.98 14.52
N LEU A 103 6.89 9.52 14.12
CA LEU A 103 8.18 8.83 14.11
C LEU A 103 9.22 9.63 14.89
N PRO A 104 10.07 8.97 15.68
CA PRO A 104 11.21 9.57 16.33
C PRO A 104 12.46 9.60 15.43
N GLY A 105 13.48 10.35 15.84
CA GLY A 105 14.80 10.39 15.20
C GLY A 105 14.87 11.29 13.98
N ASP A 106 15.94 11.12 13.19
CA ASP A 106 16.12 11.86 11.95
C ASP A 106 15.19 11.36 10.87
N LEU A 107 14.42 12.25 10.29
CA LEU A 107 13.37 11.94 9.33
C LEU A 107 13.65 12.60 7.98
N ILE A 108 13.35 11.88 6.93
CA ILE A 108 13.07 12.48 5.62
C ILE A 108 11.56 12.66 5.48
N LYS A 109 11.15 13.74 4.81
CA LYS A 109 9.75 14.14 4.68
C LYS A 109 9.44 14.52 3.25
N GLN A 110 8.23 14.23 2.81
CA GLN A 110 7.69 14.64 1.53
C GLN A 110 6.26 15.14 1.72
N ASN A 111 6.00 16.34 1.23
CA ASN A 111 4.65 16.90 1.18
C ASN A 111 3.94 16.41 -0.09
N TYR A 112 2.63 16.27 -0.01
CA TYR A 112 1.77 15.98 -1.14
C TYR A 112 0.41 16.65 -0.96
N SER A 113 -0.21 17.01 -2.08
CA SER A 113 -1.54 17.60 -2.09
C SER A 113 -2.59 16.50 -2.08
N LEU A 114 -3.63 16.69 -1.29
CA LEU A 114 -4.87 15.93 -1.29
C LEU A 114 -5.97 16.81 -1.88
N GLU A 115 -7.07 16.21 -2.28
CA GLU A 115 -8.26 16.96 -2.73
C GLU A 115 -8.74 18.01 -1.70
N TYR A 116 -8.39 17.83 -0.42
CA TYR A 116 -8.86 18.64 0.72
C TYR A 116 -7.73 19.19 1.58
N GLY A 117 -6.55 19.48 1.00
CA GLY A 117 -5.43 20.11 1.72
C GLY A 117 -4.08 19.46 1.45
N GLU A 118 -3.07 19.94 2.15
CA GLU A 118 -1.73 19.35 2.12
C GLU A 118 -1.58 18.29 3.21
N SER A 119 -0.85 17.25 2.89
CA SER A 119 -0.42 16.23 3.85
C SER A 119 1.05 15.92 3.61
N SER A 120 1.67 15.25 4.56
CA SER A 120 3.05 14.80 4.39
C SER A 120 3.25 13.43 5.00
N LEU A 121 4.23 12.71 4.46
CA LEU A 121 4.72 11.46 5.01
C LEU A 121 6.19 11.58 5.36
N SER A 122 6.57 10.80 6.35
CA SER A 122 7.94 10.74 6.87
C SER A 122 8.41 9.29 6.94
N LEU A 123 9.71 9.11 6.68
CA LEU A 123 10.46 7.88 6.92
C LEU A 123 11.66 8.19 7.81
N GLN A 124 12.11 7.22 8.58
CA GLN A 124 13.36 7.35 9.33
C GLN A 124 14.55 7.26 8.39
N LYS A 125 15.44 8.26 8.44
CA LYS A 125 16.62 8.34 7.56
C LYS A 125 17.55 7.14 7.71
N SER A 126 17.70 6.60 8.91
CA SER A 126 18.53 5.43 9.20
C SER A 126 18.18 4.16 8.41
N ILE A 127 16.95 4.11 7.87
CA ILE A 127 16.47 2.95 7.12
C ILE A 127 16.97 2.98 5.67
N LEU A 128 17.13 4.17 5.11
CA LEU A 128 17.60 4.34 3.74
C LEU A 128 19.05 3.89 3.53
N SER A 129 19.86 3.84 4.59
CA SER A 129 21.21 3.32 4.53
C SER A 129 21.29 1.79 4.51
N LYS A 130 20.18 1.12 4.78
CA LYS A 130 20.14 -0.35 4.91
C LYS A 130 19.63 -1.06 3.67
N TYR A 131 18.75 -0.40 2.89
CA TYR A 131 18.05 -1.02 1.76
C TYR A 131 18.03 -0.07 0.57
N ASP A 132 18.13 -0.62 -0.64
CA ASP A 132 18.16 0.14 -1.88
C ASP A 132 16.87 -0.02 -2.72
N SER A 133 16.15 -1.12 -2.56
CA SER A 133 14.94 -1.42 -3.32
C SER A 133 13.74 -1.70 -2.41
N PHE A 134 12.59 -1.10 -2.74
CA PHE A 134 11.40 -1.13 -1.91
C PHE A 134 10.14 -1.53 -2.68
N ALA A 135 9.29 -2.33 -2.02
CA ALA A 135 7.88 -2.49 -2.36
C ALA A 135 7.03 -1.58 -1.45
N VAL A 136 6.07 -0.87 -2.02
CA VAL A 136 5.12 -0.07 -1.23
C VAL A 136 3.84 -0.88 -1.02
N VAL A 137 3.30 -0.88 0.21
CA VAL A 137 2.07 -1.58 0.56
C VAL A 137 1.09 -0.62 1.22
N ASP A 138 -0.14 -0.60 0.72
CA ASP A 138 -1.27 0.09 1.34
C ASP A 138 -2.53 -0.78 1.26
N ASP A 139 -3.60 -0.39 1.90
CA ASP A 139 -4.89 -1.09 1.82
C ASP A 139 -5.67 -0.72 0.56
N LEU A 140 -5.57 0.53 0.11
CA LEU A 140 -6.38 1.07 -0.98
C LEU A 140 -5.59 2.06 -1.85
N LEU A 141 -5.78 1.97 -3.16
CA LEU A 141 -5.36 2.97 -4.13
C LEU A 141 -6.58 3.81 -4.58
N ALA A 142 -6.59 5.08 -4.20
CA ALA A 142 -7.57 6.08 -4.67
C ALA A 142 -6.97 6.89 -5.84
N THR A 143 -6.61 8.14 -5.59
CA THR A 143 -5.99 9.04 -6.59
C THR A 143 -4.49 8.82 -6.77
N GLY A 144 -3.86 7.96 -5.98
CA GLY A 144 -2.42 7.72 -6.04
C GLY A 144 -1.55 8.73 -5.28
N GLY A 145 -2.12 9.82 -4.75
CA GLY A 145 -1.36 10.89 -4.10
C GLY A 145 -0.43 10.40 -2.98
N THR A 146 -0.94 9.54 -2.10
CA THR A 146 -0.16 8.96 -0.99
C THR A 146 0.96 8.04 -1.49
N ALA A 147 0.65 7.17 -2.45
CA ALA A 147 1.64 6.26 -3.03
C ALA A 147 2.73 7.02 -3.79
N ASN A 148 2.36 8.05 -4.55
CA ASN A 148 3.29 8.93 -5.25
C ASN A 148 4.17 9.71 -4.27
N CYS A 149 3.63 10.15 -3.14
CA CYS A 149 4.40 10.81 -2.08
C CYS A 149 5.54 9.91 -1.58
N VAL A 150 5.24 8.66 -1.23
CA VAL A 150 6.24 7.68 -0.78
C VAL A 150 7.25 7.36 -1.90
N SER A 151 6.76 7.16 -3.12
CA SER A 151 7.61 6.88 -4.28
C SER A 151 8.61 8.02 -4.54
N ASN A 152 8.15 9.27 -4.55
CA ASN A 152 9.00 10.44 -4.75
C ASN A 152 10.00 10.62 -3.61
N LEU A 153 9.56 10.39 -2.36
CA LEU A 153 10.43 10.46 -1.20
C LEU A 153 11.60 9.48 -1.31
N LEU A 154 11.34 8.26 -1.75
CA LEU A 154 12.36 7.25 -1.97
C LEU A 154 13.27 7.60 -3.15
N LYS A 155 12.71 7.93 -4.31
CA LYS A 155 13.46 8.28 -5.52
C LYS A 155 14.37 9.49 -5.32
N ASN A 156 13.88 10.53 -4.62
CA ASN A 156 14.65 11.72 -4.28
C ASN A 156 15.84 11.42 -3.33
N ASN A 157 15.81 10.26 -2.69
CA ASN A 157 16.92 9.76 -1.85
C ASN A 157 17.70 8.62 -2.51
N GLY A 158 17.60 8.47 -3.84
CA GLY A 158 18.38 7.48 -4.62
C GLY A 158 17.92 6.05 -4.43
N LYS A 159 16.67 5.81 -4.01
CA LYS A 159 16.12 4.48 -3.76
C LYS A 159 15.17 4.03 -4.87
N GLU A 160 15.19 2.74 -5.16
CA GLU A 160 14.33 2.13 -6.15
C GLU A 160 12.96 1.77 -5.54
N VAL A 161 11.88 2.04 -6.29
CA VAL A 161 10.52 1.60 -5.97
C VAL A 161 10.09 0.59 -7.00
N LEU A 162 9.99 -0.68 -6.61
CA LEU A 162 9.64 -1.78 -7.51
C LEU A 162 8.15 -1.81 -7.85
N GLY A 163 7.31 -1.28 -6.96
CA GLY A 163 5.89 -1.14 -7.20
C GLY A 163 5.06 -0.95 -5.94
N LEU A 164 3.74 -0.84 -6.15
CA LEU A 164 2.72 -0.72 -5.12
C LEU A 164 1.84 -1.97 -5.11
N LEU A 165 1.57 -2.49 -3.91
CA LEU A 165 0.55 -3.51 -3.68
C LEU A 165 -0.57 -2.93 -2.81
N THR A 166 -1.81 -3.09 -3.27
CA THR A 166 -3.00 -2.71 -2.51
C THR A 166 -4.06 -3.79 -2.59
N VAL A 167 -4.94 -3.82 -1.60
CA VAL A 167 -6.08 -4.75 -1.58
C VAL A 167 -7.19 -4.28 -2.52
N VAL A 168 -7.42 -2.96 -2.56
CA VAL A 168 -8.48 -2.33 -3.36
C VAL A 168 -7.91 -1.22 -4.23
N GLU A 169 -8.44 -1.10 -5.43
CA GLU A 169 -8.25 0.06 -6.30
C GLU A 169 -9.59 0.70 -6.62
N LEU A 170 -9.67 2.01 -6.47
CA LEU A 170 -10.79 2.82 -6.94
C LEU A 170 -10.51 3.26 -8.38
N THR A 171 -10.76 2.37 -9.33
CA THR A 171 -10.39 2.55 -10.76
C THR A 171 -10.93 3.84 -11.39
N LYS A 172 -12.08 4.33 -10.91
CA LYS A 172 -12.68 5.61 -11.36
C LYS A 172 -11.83 6.83 -11.02
N LEU A 173 -10.90 6.72 -10.06
CA LEU A 173 -10.02 7.81 -9.62
C LEU A 173 -8.65 7.79 -10.32
N GLU A 174 -8.44 6.85 -11.24
CA GLU A 174 -7.26 6.76 -12.11
C GLU A 174 -5.90 6.87 -11.38
N GLY A 175 -5.83 6.37 -10.15
CA GLY A 175 -4.65 6.48 -9.28
C GLY A 175 -3.37 5.83 -9.81
N ARG A 176 -3.46 5.08 -10.92
CA ARG A 176 -2.31 4.50 -11.63
C ARG A 176 -1.68 5.44 -12.65
N SER A 177 -2.35 6.52 -13.01
CA SER A 177 -1.91 7.44 -14.07
C SER A 177 -0.73 8.33 -13.66
#